data_54cbe5f5e1322ce2dd1a396ee9e7c07c
#
_entry.id   54cbe5f5e1322ce2dd1a396ee9e7c07c
#
_cell.length_a   1.000
_cell.length_b   1.000
_cell.length_c   1.000
_cell.angle_alpha   90.00
_cell.angle_beta   90.00
_cell.angle_gamma   90.00
#
_symmetry.space_group_name_H-M   'P 1'
#
loop_
_entity.id
_entity.type
_entity.pdbx_description
1 polymer ?
#
loop_
_entity_poly.entity_id
_entity_poly.type
_entity_poly.pdbx_seq_one_letter_code
_entity_poly.pdbx_strand_id
1 'polypeptide(L)'
;MGLIKKFRKSLDKKQEKIRNHQNQDDSDLYSPDEDVRVKAISKIKDNDALLDFALNDSNIEVRKKAVCLIDDEDILKEIAFNNPNSNLRIAALNNLNLKEEKVFITLARDSRKDVRIAAINRISDGNVLEDIAKNESNREVRRIALSRIHK
;
A
#
# COMPACT_ATOMS: atom_id res chain seq x y z
N MET A 1 16.94 9.54 -5.07
CA MET A 1 16.63 8.32 -5.82
C MET A 1 15.91 7.39 -4.85
N GLY A 2 14.60 7.18 -5.04
CA GLY A 2 13.76 6.47 -4.08
C GLY A 2 14.13 4.99 -3.94
N LEU A 3 13.77 4.43 -2.77
CA LEU A 3 13.95 3.02 -2.40
C LEU A 3 13.50 2.07 -3.55
N ILE A 4 12.36 2.36 -4.19
CA ILE A 4 11.81 1.60 -5.33
C ILE A 4 12.81 1.46 -6.48
N LYS A 5 13.64 2.49 -6.79
CA LYS A 5 14.68 2.37 -7.85
C LYS A 5 15.83 1.46 -7.46
N LYS A 6 16.21 1.43 -6.17
CA LYS A 6 17.22 0.48 -5.65
C LYS A 6 16.68 -0.96 -5.68
N PHE A 7 15.41 -1.14 -5.29
CA PHE A 7 14.74 -2.45 -5.31
C PHE A 7 14.56 -2.97 -6.74
N ARG A 8 14.14 -2.14 -7.71
CA ARG A 8 14.02 -2.54 -9.12
C ARG A 8 15.30 -3.19 -9.66
N LYS A 9 16.46 -2.62 -9.35
CA LYS A 9 17.76 -3.14 -9.81
C LYS A 9 18.17 -4.46 -9.12
N SER A 10 17.67 -4.68 -7.90
CA SER A 10 17.84 -5.94 -7.16
C SER A 10 16.90 -7.03 -7.68
N LEU A 11 15.66 -6.65 -8.02
CA LEU A 11 14.61 -7.53 -8.56
C LEU A 11 14.98 -8.10 -9.93
N ASP A 12 15.56 -7.29 -10.84
CA ASP A 12 16.00 -7.76 -12.16
C ASP A 12 16.99 -8.92 -12.05
N LYS A 13 17.90 -8.88 -11.04
CA LYS A 13 18.86 -9.97 -10.78
C LYS A 13 18.22 -11.20 -10.11
N LYS A 14 17.17 -11.02 -9.29
CA LYS A 14 16.46 -12.14 -8.65
C LYS A 14 15.49 -12.81 -9.61
N GLN A 15 14.83 -12.08 -10.50
CA GLN A 15 13.94 -12.66 -11.51
C GLN A 15 14.69 -13.63 -12.45
N GLU A 16 15.95 -13.33 -12.76
CA GLU A 16 16.81 -14.23 -13.54
C GLU A 16 17.13 -15.52 -12.78
N LYS A 17 17.25 -15.47 -11.44
CA LYS A 17 17.43 -16.67 -10.59
C LYS A 17 16.14 -17.47 -10.42
N ILE A 18 14.98 -16.83 -10.34
CA ILE A 18 13.66 -17.48 -10.17
C ILE A 18 13.27 -18.20 -11.47
N ARG A 19 13.54 -17.62 -12.65
CA ARG A 19 13.34 -18.29 -13.97
C ARG A 19 14.12 -19.58 -14.12
N ASN A 20 15.23 -19.74 -13.40
CA ASN A 20 16.10 -20.91 -13.49
C ASN A 20 15.77 -22.01 -12.47
N HIS A 21 14.81 -21.81 -11.56
CA HIS A 21 14.30 -22.80 -10.60
C HIS A 21 12.82 -23.01 -10.81
N GLN A 22 12.45 -23.60 -11.95
CA GLN A 22 11.08 -24.06 -12.23
C GLN A 22 10.73 -25.25 -11.34
N ASN A 23 10.26 -25.00 -10.13
CA ASN A 23 9.47 -25.95 -9.39
C ASN A 23 7.99 -25.78 -9.80
N GLN A 24 7.25 -26.89 -9.88
CA GLN A 24 5.82 -26.96 -10.24
C GLN A 24 4.93 -25.96 -9.45
N ASP A 25 5.39 -25.54 -8.26
CA ASP A 25 4.69 -24.62 -7.36
C ASP A 25 4.75 -23.14 -7.82
N ASP A 26 5.68 -22.78 -8.71
CA ASP A 26 5.84 -21.39 -9.19
C ASP A 26 4.95 -21.08 -10.41
N SER A 27 4.41 -22.10 -11.09
CA SER A 27 3.57 -21.91 -12.28
C SER A 27 2.29 -21.14 -11.97
N ASP A 28 1.72 -21.34 -10.77
CA ASP A 28 0.50 -20.67 -10.33
C ASP A 28 0.70 -19.15 -10.13
N LEU A 29 1.91 -18.71 -9.81
CA LEU A 29 2.26 -17.30 -9.68
C LEU A 29 2.15 -16.53 -11.00
N TYR A 30 2.27 -17.22 -12.12
CA TYR A 30 2.21 -16.65 -13.47
C TYR A 30 0.99 -17.15 -14.25
N SER A 31 0.01 -17.74 -13.57
CA SER A 31 -1.25 -18.17 -14.19
C SER A 31 -1.94 -17.01 -14.92
N PRO A 32 -2.56 -17.24 -16.09
CA PRO A 32 -3.42 -16.25 -16.71
C PRO A 32 -4.63 -15.88 -15.84
N ASP A 33 -5.05 -16.80 -14.95
CA ASP A 33 -6.16 -16.62 -14.02
C ASP A 33 -5.68 -15.86 -12.76
N GLU A 34 -6.28 -14.69 -12.50
CA GLU A 34 -5.95 -13.86 -11.35
C GLU A 34 -6.27 -14.51 -10.01
N ASP A 35 -7.33 -15.31 -9.91
CA ASP A 35 -7.69 -16.01 -8.68
C ASP A 35 -6.66 -17.06 -8.30
N VAL A 36 -6.05 -17.70 -9.28
CA VAL A 36 -4.94 -18.62 -9.08
C VAL A 36 -3.72 -17.85 -8.58
N ARG A 37 -3.39 -16.70 -9.20
CA ARG A 37 -2.27 -15.87 -8.75
C ARG A 37 -2.49 -15.32 -7.33
N VAL A 38 -3.70 -14.86 -6.99
CA VAL A 38 -4.04 -14.39 -5.63
C VAL A 38 -3.81 -15.48 -4.59
N LYS A 39 -4.17 -16.72 -4.90
CA LYS A 39 -3.93 -17.87 -4.01
C LYS A 39 -2.43 -18.18 -3.88
N ALA A 40 -1.71 -18.16 -5.00
CA ALA A 40 -0.29 -18.47 -5.04
C ALA A 40 0.53 -17.45 -4.25
N ILE A 41 0.31 -16.12 -4.45
CA ILE A 41 1.05 -15.07 -3.71
C ILE A 41 0.78 -15.11 -2.20
N SER A 42 -0.34 -15.69 -1.75
CA SER A 42 -0.64 -15.82 -0.31
C SER A 42 0.34 -16.73 0.44
N LYS A 43 1.12 -17.52 -0.28
CA LYS A 43 2.18 -18.39 0.27
C LYS A 43 3.54 -17.69 0.36
N ILE A 44 3.69 -16.54 -0.33
CA ILE A 44 4.95 -15.78 -0.37
C ILE A 44 5.18 -15.09 0.98
N LYS A 45 6.42 -15.19 1.49
CA LYS A 45 6.88 -14.51 2.72
C LYS A 45 7.97 -13.48 2.44
N ASP A 46 8.55 -13.50 1.24
CA ASP A 46 9.61 -12.57 0.84
C ASP A 46 8.98 -11.24 0.41
N ASN A 47 9.30 -10.15 1.14
CA ASN A 47 8.77 -8.82 0.88
C ASN A 47 9.19 -8.25 -0.49
N ASP A 48 10.37 -8.61 -0.99
CA ASP A 48 10.83 -8.18 -2.31
C ASP A 48 10.00 -8.82 -3.43
N ALA A 49 9.67 -10.12 -3.28
CA ALA A 49 8.81 -10.82 -4.22
C ALA A 49 7.38 -10.27 -4.17
N LEU A 50 6.83 -10.01 -2.98
CA LEU A 50 5.52 -9.37 -2.82
C LEU A 50 5.50 -7.96 -3.42
N LEU A 51 6.57 -7.18 -3.26
CA LEU A 51 6.68 -5.85 -3.87
C LEU A 51 6.68 -5.93 -5.39
N ASP A 52 7.31 -6.94 -5.99
CA ASP A 52 7.27 -7.13 -7.45
C ASP A 52 5.82 -7.34 -7.95
N PHE A 53 5.06 -8.23 -7.31
CA PHE A 53 3.65 -8.41 -7.63
C PHE A 53 2.82 -7.15 -7.38
N ALA A 54 3.07 -6.42 -6.29
CA ALA A 54 2.37 -5.18 -5.97
C ALA A 54 2.58 -4.08 -7.00
N LEU A 55 3.72 -4.05 -7.67
CA LEU A 55 4.06 -3.02 -8.65
C LEU A 55 3.73 -3.43 -10.10
N ASN A 56 3.83 -4.72 -10.44
CA ASN A 56 3.92 -5.15 -11.82
C ASN A 56 2.81 -6.11 -12.27
N ASP A 57 2.01 -6.73 -11.37
CA ASP A 57 0.91 -7.58 -11.82
C ASP A 57 -0.12 -6.78 -12.65
N SER A 58 -0.65 -7.39 -13.69
CA SER A 58 -1.63 -6.76 -14.56
C SER A 58 -2.97 -6.49 -13.85
N ASN A 59 -3.35 -7.34 -12.89
CA ASN A 59 -4.61 -7.24 -12.17
C ASN A 59 -4.46 -6.46 -10.87
N ILE A 60 -5.35 -5.49 -10.63
CA ILE A 60 -5.32 -4.63 -9.44
C ILE A 60 -5.57 -5.41 -8.14
N GLU A 61 -6.38 -6.46 -8.16
CA GLU A 61 -6.68 -7.25 -6.96
C GLU A 61 -5.47 -8.09 -6.54
N VAL A 62 -4.69 -8.61 -7.49
CA VAL A 62 -3.41 -9.26 -7.21
C VAL A 62 -2.44 -8.25 -6.60
N ARG A 63 -2.31 -7.05 -7.20
CA ARG A 63 -1.45 -6.00 -6.63
C ARG A 63 -1.86 -5.60 -5.22
N LYS A 64 -3.16 -5.39 -4.97
CA LYS A 64 -3.69 -5.07 -3.62
C LYS A 64 -3.40 -6.19 -2.63
N LYS A 65 -3.63 -7.44 -3.03
CA LYS A 65 -3.35 -8.60 -2.19
C LYS A 65 -1.87 -8.68 -1.82
N ALA A 66 -0.97 -8.44 -2.76
CA ALA A 66 0.46 -8.39 -2.51
C ALA A 66 0.81 -7.31 -1.48
N VAL A 67 0.29 -6.08 -1.63
CA VAL A 67 0.48 -5.00 -0.64
C VAL A 67 0.00 -5.41 0.75
N CYS A 68 -1.15 -6.09 0.86
CA CYS A 68 -1.69 -6.55 2.14
C CYS A 68 -0.85 -7.64 2.82
N LEU A 69 0.02 -8.32 2.09
CA LEU A 69 0.89 -9.38 2.60
C LEU A 69 2.28 -8.87 3.01
N ILE A 70 2.68 -7.68 2.53
CA ILE A 70 3.94 -7.04 2.90
C ILE A 70 3.90 -6.69 4.39
N ASP A 71 4.93 -7.09 5.15
CA ASP A 71 5.10 -6.78 6.58
C ASP A 71 6.25 -5.80 6.85
N ASP A 72 6.99 -5.40 5.81
CA ASP A 72 8.02 -4.36 5.88
C ASP A 72 7.39 -2.97 5.86
N GLU A 73 7.50 -2.25 7.00
CA GLU A 73 6.90 -0.92 7.16
C GLU A 73 7.52 0.15 6.25
N ASP A 74 8.80 0.04 5.89
CA ASP A 74 9.44 1.02 5.02
C ASP A 74 8.97 0.85 3.57
N ILE A 75 8.77 -0.39 3.13
CA ILE A 75 8.14 -0.69 1.83
C ILE A 75 6.70 -0.16 1.81
N LEU A 76 5.92 -0.42 2.86
CA LEU A 76 4.54 0.05 2.96
C LEU A 76 4.45 1.58 2.97
N LYS A 77 5.34 2.29 3.68
CA LYS A 77 5.43 3.76 3.65
C LYS A 77 5.72 4.26 2.23
N GLU A 78 6.70 3.66 1.56
CA GLU A 78 7.05 4.05 0.20
C GLU A 78 5.86 3.88 -0.77
N ILE A 79 5.12 2.78 -0.67
CA ILE A 79 3.90 2.58 -1.46
C ILE A 79 2.83 3.61 -1.09
N ALA A 80 2.59 3.85 0.19
CA ALA A 80 1.56 4.77 0.66
C ALA A 80 1.80 6.22 0.20
N PHE A 81 3.05 6.66 0.16
CA PHE A 81 3.40 8.03 -0.26
C PHE A 81 3.52 8.20 -1.77
N ASN A 82 4.10 7.21 -2.48
CA ASN A 82 4.64 7.42 -3.81
C ASN A 82 3.99 6.58 -4.91
N ASN A 83 3.10 5.62 -4.59
CA ASN A 83 2.47 4.82 -5.64
C ASN A 83 1.46 5.68 -6.42
N PRO A 84 1.48 5.69 -7.77
CA PRO A 84 0.54 6.46 -8.58
C PRO A 84 -0.91 6.02 -8.43
N ASN A 85 -1.15 4.78 -8.04
CA ASN A 85 -2.50 4.23 -7.85
C ASN A 85 -2.98 4.44 -6.40
N SER A 86 -4.04 5.25 -6.22
CA SER A 86 -4.60 5.55 -4.90
C SER A 86 -5.10 4.32 -4.14
N ASN A 87 -5.61 3.30 -4.84
CA ASN A 87 -6.05 2.05 -4.20
C ASN A 87 -4.88 1.30 -3.54
N LEU A 88 -3.69 1.32 -4.15
CA LEU A 88 -2.50 0.72 -3.57
C LEU A 88 -1.96 1.57 -2.41
N ARG A 89 -2.02 2.92 -2.52
CA ARG A 89 -1.68 3.78 -1.38
C ARG A 89 -2.59 3.52 -0.18
N ILE A 90 -3.90 3.39 -0.40
CA ILE A 90 -4.86 3.06 0.65
C ILE A 90 -4.60 1.66 1.22
N ALA A 91 -4.32 0.66 0.39
CA ALA A 91 -4.01 -0.69 0.86
C ALA A 91 -2.77 -0.69 1.75
N ALA A 92 -1.71 0.00 1.35
CA ALA A 92 -0.49 0.14 2.15
C ALA A 92 -0.75 0.90 3.45
N LEU A 93 -1.49 2.03 3.41
CA LEU A 93 -1.87 2.80 4.58
C LEU A 93 -2.65 1.95 5.60
N ASN A 94 -3.57 1.13 5.12
CA ASN A 94 -4.37 0.26 5.99
C ASN A 94 -3.56 -0.89 6.59
N ASN A 95 -2.51 -1.34 5.88
CA ASN A 95 -1.61 -2.40 6.35
C ASN A 95 -0.49 -1.89 7.28
N LEU A 96 -0.21 -0.59 7.29
CA LEU A 96 0.73 0.02 8.22
C LEU A 96 0.25 -0.15 9.67
N ASN A 97 1.09 -0.75 10.52
CA ASN A 97 0.84 -0.90 11.94
C ASN A 97 1.62 0.14 12.76
N LEU A 98 1.63 1.39 12.29
CA LEU A 98 2.41 2.45 12.91
C LEU A 98 1.74 2.98 14.16
N LYS A 99 2.52 3.09 15.23
CA LYS A 99 2.19 3.88 16.41
C LYS A 99 2.38 5.39 16.17
N GLU A 100 3.13 5.76 15.13
CA GLU A 100 3.43 7.15 14.79
C GLU A 100 2.37 7.74 13.87
N GLU A 101 1.47 8.54 14.40
CA GLU A 101 0.42 9.22 13.63
C GLU A 101 0.96 10.18 12.54
N LYS A 102 2.22 10.57 12.62
CA LYS A 102 2.85 11.52 11.69
C LYS A 102 2.69 11.11 10.21
N VAL A 103 2.74 9.82 9.92
CA VAL A 103 2.53 9.28 8.56
C VAL A 103 1.10 9.56 8.10
N PHE A 104 0.12 9.29 8.96
CA PHE A 104 -1.30 9.52 8.64
C PHE A 104 -1.62 11.01 8.54
N ILE A 105 -1.04 11.86 9.40
CA ILE A 105 -1.17 13.33 9.33
C ILE A 105 -0.66 13.85 7.97
N THR A 106 0.44 13.32 7.48
CA THR A 106 0.99 13.70 6.17
C THR A 106 0.08 13.24 5.04
N LEU A 107 -0.40 11.99 5.07
CA LEU A 107 -1.31 11.44 4.05
C LEU A 107 -2.72 12.05 4.10
N ALA A 108 -3.11 12.65 5.23
CA ALA A 108 -4.35 13.43 5.32
C ALA A 108 -4.33 14.72 4.45
N ARG A 109 -3.19 15.05 3.84
CA ARG A 109 -3.01 16.15 2.87
C ARG A 109 -2.77 15.64 1.44
N ASP A 110 -3.02 14.35 1.17
CA ASP A 110 -2.86 13.77 -0.17
C ASP A 110 -3.75 14.47 -1.20
N SER A 111 -3.32 14.49 -2.45
CA SER A 111 -4.10 15.06 -3.56
C SER A 111 -5.43 14.33 -3.78
N ARG A 112 -5.48 13.04 -3.51
CA ARG A 112 -6.66 12.19 -3.67
C ARG A 112 -7.50 12.17 -2.40
N LYS A 113 -8.79 12.53 -2.50
CA LYS A 113 -9.68 12.58 -1.34
C LYS A 113 -9.87 11.23 -0.65
N ASP A 114 -9.85 10.13 -1.40
CA ASP A 114 -9.98 8.77 -0.90
C ASP A 114 -8.80 8.39 0.00
N VAL A 115 -7.59 8.79 -0.35
CA VAL A 115 -6.39 8.63 0.47
C VAL A 115 -6.47 9.50 1.73
N ARG A 116 -6.91 10.79 1.60
CA ARG A 116 -7.10 11.65 2.77
C ARG A 116 -8.09 11.06 3.77
N ILE A 117 -9.22 10.53 3.28
CA ILE A 117 -10.24 9.88 4.13
C ILE A 117 -9.64 8.67 4.85
N ALA A 118 -8.93 7.81 4.13
CA ALA A 118 -8.30 6.64 4.72
C ALA A 118 -7.30 7.04 5.82
N ALA A 119 -6.51 8.09 5.59
CA ALA A 119 -5.55 8.60 6.58
C ALA A 119 -6.24 9.21 7.80
N ILE A 120 -7.27 10.05 7.62
CA ILE A 120 -8.04 10.67 8.71
C ILE A 120 -8.65 9.61 9.63
N ASN A 121 -9.09 8.48 9.09
CA ASN A 121 -9.62 7.37 9.88
C ASN A 121 -8.58 6.70 10.79
N ARG A 122 -7.30 6.96 10.63
CA ARG A 122 -6.19 6.45 11.43
C ARG A 122 -5.64 7.48 12.43
N ILE A 123 -6.11 8.74 12.40
CA ILE A 123 -5.70 9.80 13.31
C ILE A 123 -6.57 9.77 14.55
N SER A 124 -5.96 9.85 15.74
CA SER A 124 -6.63 9.93 17.03
C SER A 124 -6.46 11.29 17.72
N ASP A 125 -5.48 12.11 17.33
CA ASP A 125 -5.28 13.45 17.88
C ASP A 125 -6.42 14.39 17.47
N GLY A 126 -7.25 14.78 18.45
CA GLY A 126 -8.41 15.66 18.24
C GLY A 126 -8.03 17.05 17.71
N ASN A 127 -6.89 17.62 18.14
CA ASN A 127 -6.44 18.93 17.66
C ASN A 127 -6.07 18.88 16.17
N VAL A 128 -5.43 17.78 15.74
CA VAL A 128 -5.11 17.54 14.32
C VAL A 128 -6.39 17.38 13.51
N LEU A 129 -7.36 16.63 14.02
CA LEU A 129 -8.66 16.43 13.35
C LEU A 129 -9.44 17.75 13.24
N GLU A 130 -9.39 18.63 14.27
CA GLU A 130 -9.99 19.98 14.21
C GLU A 130 -9.31 20.85 13.15
N ASP A 131 -7.96 20.84 13.11
CA ASP A 131 -7.22 21.62 12.12
C ASP A 131 -7.57 21.15 10.69
N ILE A 132 -7.61 19.83 10.47
CA ILE A 132 -8.04 19.26 9.19
C ILE A 132 -9.48 19.72 8.86
N ALA A 133 -10.42 19.62 9.82
CA ALA A 133 -11.80 20.01 9.60
C ALA A 133 -11.96 21.49 9.26
N LYS A 134 -11.11 22.37 9.81
CA LYS A 134 -11.11 23.81 9.52
C LYS A 134 -10.56 24.14 8.13
N ASN A 135 -9.53 23.42 7.68
CA ASN A 135 -8.75 23.79 6.50
C ASN A 135 -9.06 22.93 5.25
N GLU A 136 -9.76 21.82 5.37
CA GLU A 136 -10.09 20.93 4.25
C GLU A 136 -11.16 21.55 3.33
N SER A 137 -10.90 21.59 2.05
CA SER A 137 -11.82 22.14 1.05
C SER A 137 -13.00 21.22 0.71
N ASN A 138 -12.78 19.90 0.76
CA ASN A 138 -13.80 18.92 0.42
C ASN A 138 -14.79 18.69 1.57
N ARG A 139 -16.10 18.91 1.31
CA ARG A 139 -17.16 18.79 2.32
C ARG A 139 -17.24 17.40 2.97
N GLU A 140 -17.04 16.34 2.19
CA GLU A 140 -17.10 14.96 2.69
C GLU A 140 -15.96 14.68 3.65
N VAL A 141 -14.74 15.09 3.27
CA VAL A 141 -13.53 14.92 4.10
C VAL A 141 -13.64 15.70 5.40
N ARG A 142 -14.14 16.98 5.35
CA ARG A 142 -14.42 17.76 6.57
C ARG A 142 -15.38 17.03 7.50
N ARG A 143 -16.49 16.51 6.95
CA ARG A 143 -17.49 15.78 7.75
C ARG A 143 -16.89 14.57 8.44
N ILE A 144 -16.01 13.83 7.75
CA ILE A 144 -15.34 12.66 8.32
C ILE A 144 -14.42 13.09 9.45
N ALA A 145 -13.58 14.13 9.26
CA ALA A 145 -12.71 14.64 10.31
C ALA A 145 -13.51 15.04 11.56
N LEU A 146 -14.60 15.82 11.39
CA LEU A 146 -15.50 16.20 12.49
C LEU A 146 -16.10 15.00 13.22
N SER A 147 -16.51 13.95 12.49
CA SER A 147 -17.09 12.75 13.09
C SER A 147 -16.09 11.93 13.91
N ARG A 148 -14.79 12.17 13.71
CA ARG A 148 -13.72 11.49 14.42
C ARG A 148 -13.33 12.18 15.74
N ILE A 149 -13.55 13.49 15.84
CA ILE A 149 -13.23 14.28 17.06
C ILE A 149 -14.02 13.80 18.28
N HIS A 150 -15.23 13.30 18.07
CA HIS A 150 -16.15 12.93 19.15
C HIS A 150 -16.20 11.40 19.44
N LYS A 151 -15.23 10.65 18.98
CA LYS A 151 -15.08 9.21 19.27
C LYS A 151 -13.94 8.95 20.23
#